data_7ec10d3e9d9cde2e04d00871960732d5
#
_entry.id   7ec10d3e9d9cde2e04d00871960732d5
#
_cell.length_a   1.000
_cell.length_b   1.000
_cell.length_c   1.000
_cell.angle_alpha   90.00
_cell.angle_beta   90.00
_cell.angle_gamma   90.00
#
_symmetry.space_group_name_H-M   'P 1'
#
loop_
_entity.id
_entity.type
_entity.pdbx_description
1 polymer ?
#
loop_
_entity_poly.entity_id
_entity_poly.type
_entity_poly.pdbx_seq_one_letter_code
_entity_poly.pdbx_strand_id
1 'polypeptide(L)'
;MMSWKQSILATALSAILLSPAVFAQSAPAANAYGEEAIEFTARSGESVAAFHGTVSVPENRADPASRMIEVSYIRFPATGENPGSPIVYLSGGPGGSGSGTARGPRFPLFQEMRRHGDVIAFDQRGTGGSTELPRCVSSQSVAETQVISDAEYAAAYRRAVEECGVFWREQGVDVRGYTTRESVQDLAALRTHLGAGQISLWGISYGSHLALAALKDIPEQLDRVILASAEGLDQTVKMPAETDRYFARLQAAIDTQPAARALYPDIAGLMRRVHARFEAEPMLVQVPQEDGETLPFLLQRRHLQEVSSGLISDPQYAALL
;
A
#
# COMPACT_ATOMS: atom_id res chain seq x y z
N MET A 1 -58.18 -43.36 -58.68
CA MET A 1 -56.81 -43.84 -58.80
C MET A 1 -56.05 -43.43 -57.53
N MET A 2 -55.56 -44.40 -56.88
CA MET A 2 -54.65 -44.51 -55.72
C MET A 2 -54.55 -43.36 -54.72
N SER A 3 -55.13 -43.59 -53.56
CA SER A 3 -54.96 -42.91 -52.28
C SER A 3 -53.64 -43.35 -51.66
N TRP A 4 -52.89 -42.38 -51.07
CA TRP A 4 -51.85 -42.69 -50.17
C TRP A 4 -52.09 -42.00 -48.82
N LYS A 5 -52.32 -42.84 -47.80
CA LYS A 5 -52.39 -42.44 -46.38
C LYS A 5 -50.98 -42.27 -45.86
N GLN A 6 -50.67 -41.10 -45.32
CA GLN A 6 -49.45 -40.88 -44.56
C GLN A 6 -49.77 -41.00 -43.04
N SER A 7 -49.14 -41.99 -42.42
CA SER A 7 -49.10 -42.16 -40.98
C SER A 7 -48.14 -41.19 -40.34
N ILE A 8 -48.61 -40.37 -39.42
CA ILE A 8 -47.78 -39.48 -38.60
C ILE A 8 -47.33 -40.25 -37.37
N LEU A 9 -46.02 -40.56 -37.30
CA LEU A 9 -45.35 -41.00 -36.06
C LEU A 9 -45.08 -39.79 -35.19
N ALA A 10 -45.68 -39.68 -34.03
CA ALA A 10 -45.39 -38.70 -33.02
C ALA A 10 -44.16 -39.18 -32.22
N THR A 11 -43.03 -38.55 -32.42
CA THR A 11 -41.81 -38.74 -31.60
C THR A 11 -41.90 -37.77 -30.43
N ALA A 12 -42.12 -38.31 -29.21
CA ALA A 12 -42.03 -37.52 -27.97
C ALA A 12 -40.56 -37.20 -27.67
N LEU A 13 -40.15 -35.95 -27.82
CA LEU A 13 -38.86 -35.43 -27.34
C LEU A 13 -39.00 -35.13 -25.84
N SER A 14 -38.44 -35.98 -25.01
CA SER A 14 -38.25 -35.67 -23.58
C SER A 14 -37.15 -34.62 -23.42
N ALA A 15 -37.51 -33.35 -23.17
CA ALA A 15 -36.57 -32.31 -22.79
C ALA A 15 -36.10 -32.55 -21.35
N ILE A 16 -34.87 -33.03 -21.22
CA ILE A 16 -34.16 -33.05 -19.92
C ILE A 16 -33.80 -31.60 -19.58
N LEU A 17 -34.58 -31.00 -18.65
CA LEU A 17 -34.23 -29.73 -18.01
C LEU A 17 -33.02 -29.97 -17.11
N LEU A 18 -31.82 -29.70 -17.61
CA LEU A 18 -30.62 -29.51 -16.80
C LEU A 18 -30.81 -28.21 -16.01
N SER A 19 -31.25 -28.32 -14.76
CA SER A 19 -31.16 -27.23 -13.80
C SER A 19 -29.69 -26.90 -13.58
N PRO A 20 -29.26 -25.63 -13.69
CA PRO A 20 -27.91 -25.27 -13.28
C PRO A 20 -27.79 -25.55 -11.79
N ALA A 21 -26.85 -26.42 -11.43
CA ALA A 21 -26.44 -26.62 -10.06
C ALA A 21 -25.89 -25.28 -9.57
N VAL A 22 -26.70 -24.52 -8.84
CA VAL A 22 -26.21 -23.41 -8.02
C VAL A 22 -25.31 -24.06 -6.97
N PHE A 23 -24.01 -23.95 -7.15
CA PHE A 23 -23.05 -24.23 -6.09
C PHE A 23 -23.41 -23.25 -4.97
N ALA A 24 -24.10 -23.74 -3.98
CA ALA A 24 -24.27 -23.05 -2.71
C ALA A 24 -22.84 -22.89 -2.15
N GLN A 25 -22.26 -21.70 -2.30
CA GLN A 25 -21.11 -21.33 -1.50
C GLN A 25 -21.55 -21.48 -0.06
N SER A 26 -20.91 -22.39 0.66
CA SER A 26 -21.12 -22.53 2.10
C SER A 26 -20.97 -21.14 2.71
N ALA A 27 -22.01 -20.71 3.43
CA ALA A 27 -21.96 -19.45 4.18
C ALA A 27 -20.66 -19.41 4.99
N PRO A 28 -19.93 -18.29 5.00
CA PRO A 28 -18.70 -18.18 5.76
C PRO A 28 -18.98 -18.56 7.22
N ALA A 29 -18.07 -19.33 7.81
CA ALA A 29 -18.18 -19.76 9.20
C ALA A 29 -18.52 -18.55 10.08
N ALA A 30 -19.55 -18.68 10.93
CA ALA A 30 -20.16 -17.57 11.64
C ALA A 30 -19.14 -16.72 12.39
N ASN A 31 -19.36 -15.43 12.31
CA ASN A 31 -18.91 -14.31 13.12
C ASN A 31 -18.42 -14.70 14.54
N ALA A 32 -17.20 -15.24 14.63
CA ALA A 32 -16.59 -15.64 15.89
C ALA A 32 -16.00 -14.44 16.67
N TYR A 33 -15.81 -13.28 15.99
CA TYR A 33 -15.02 -12.16 16.51
C TYR A 33 -15.79 -10.82 16.51
N GLY A 34 -17.12 -10.83 16.47
CA GLY A 34 -17.91 -9.59 16.40
C GLY A 34 -17.82 -8.86 15.06
N GLU A 35 -17.38 -9.55 14.01
CA GLU A 35 -17.18 -9.01 12.66
C GLU A 35 -18.50 -8.87 11.89
N GLU A 36 -18.54 -7.95 10.94
CA GLU A 36 -19.60 -7.80 9.95
C GLU A 36 -19.29 -8.63 8.70
N ALA A 37 -20.23 -9.47 8.27
CA ALA A 37 -20.10 -10.18 6.99
C ALA A 37 -20.31 -9.20 5.83
N ILE A 38 -19.37 -9.18 4.90
CA ILE A 38 -19.39 -8.28 3.75
C ILE A 38 -19.13 -9.03 2.45
N GLU A 39 -19.56 -8.46 1.34
CA GLU A 39 -19.06 -8.77 0.01
C GLU A 39 -17.93 -7.82 -0.32
N PHE A 40 -16.70 -8.34 -0.37
CA PHE A 40 -15.53 -7.54 -0.70
C PHE A 40 -15.30 -7.54 -2.22
N THR A 41 -15.37 -6.36 -2.84
CA THR A 41 -15.17 -6.18 -4.29
C THR A 41 -13.82 -5.52 -4.57
N ALA A 42 -12.98 -6.19 -5.36
CA ALA A 42 -11.75 -5.65 -5.88
C ALA A 42 -11.99 -4.67 -7.03
N ARG A 43 -10.99 -3.84 -7.36
CA ARG A 43 -11.07 -2.90 -8.49
C ARG A 43 -11.19 -3.60 -9.85
N SER A 44 -10.83 -4.87 -9.94
CA SER A 44 -11.06 -5.73 -11.11
C SER A 44 -12.53 -6.07 -11.34
N GLY A 45 -13.41 -5.82 -10.35
CA GLY A 45 -14.80 -6.23 -10.33
C GLY A 45 -15.03 -7.62 -9.73
N GLU A 46 -13.97 -8.34 -9.36
CA GLU A 46 -14.09 -9.63 -8.68
C GLU A 46 -14.54 -9.43 -7.23
N SER A 47 -15.54 -10.22 -6.80
CA SER A 47 -16.11 -10.17 -5.46
C SER A 47 -15.95 -11.49 -4.71
N VAL A 48 -15.72 -11.40 -3.39
CA VAL A 48 -15.61 -12.55 -2.51
C VAL A 48 -16.28 -12.24 -1.18
N ALA A 49 -16.83 -13.29 -0.52
CA ALA A 49 -17.27 -13.18 0.85
C ALA A 49 -16.08 -12.94 1.79
N ALA A 50 -16.21 -11.97 2.66
CA ALA A 50 -15.20 -11.57 3.64
C ALA A 50 -15.89 -11.05 4.91
N PHE A 51 -15.07 -10.69 5.90
CA PHE A 51 -15.54 -10.07 7.14
C PHE A 51 -14.78 -8.75 7.36
N HIS A 52 -15.51 -7.75 7.84
CA HIS A 52 -14.93 -6.52 8.34
C HIS A 52 -14.95 -6.56 9.87
N GLY A 53 -13.80 -6.30 10.48
CA GLY A 53 -13.66 -6.24 11.93
C GLY A 53 -12.85 -5.05 12.39
N THR A 54 -12.97 -4.71 13.67
CA THR A 54 -12.17 -3.70 14.34
C THR A 54 -11.63 -4.22 15.66
N VAL A 55 -10.49 -3.68 16.09
CA VAL A 55 -9.90 -3.93 17.40
C VAL A 55 -9.73 -2.60 18.11
N SER A 56 -10.35 -2.46 19.29
CA SER A 56 -10.21 -1.27 20.11
C SER A 56 -8.89 -1.29 20.87
N VAL A 57 -8.08 -0.26 20.71
CA VAL A 57 -6.74 -0.15 21.32
C VAL A 57 -6.50 1.26 21.85
N PRO A 58 -5.65 1.45 22.88
CA PRO A 58 -5.25 2.79 23.30
C PRO A 58 -4.49 3.51 22.16
N GLU A 59 -4.79 4.79 21.93
CA GLU A 59 -4.05 5.61 20.97
C GLU A 59 -2.56 5.72 21.37
N ASN A 60 -2.29 5.92 22.66
CA ASN A 60 -0.94 5.97 23.21
C ASN A 60 -0.87 5.11 24.49
N ARG A 61 -0.27 3.93 24.43
CA ARG A 61 -0.18 3.01 25.58
C ARG A 61 0.71 3.52 26.72
N ALA A 62 1.51 4.56 26.49
CA ALA A 62 2.28 5.21 27.55
C ALA A 62 1.44 6.18 28.40
N ASP A 63 0.24 6.55 27.96
CA ASP A 63 -0.69 7.42 28.68
C ASP A 63 -1.86 6.60 29.24
N PRO A 64 -1.98 6.43 30.56
CA PRO A 64 -3.10 5.71 31.17
C PRO A 64 -4.49 6.35 30.90
N ALA A 65 -4.51 7.63 30.55
CA ALA A 65 -5.74 8.38 30.20
C ALA A 65 -5.96 8.46 28.70
N SER A 66 -5.20 7.71 27.89
CA SER A 66 -5.31 7.71 26.44
C SER A 66 -6.71 7.36 25.98
N ARG A 67 -7.22 8.07 24.99
CA ARG A 67 -8.45 7.67 24.29
C ARG A 67 -8.25 6.32 23.59
N MET A 68 -9.34 5.63 23.35
CA MET A 68 -9.36 4.42 22.53
C MET A 68 -9.53 4.80 21.06
N ILE A 69 -8.88 4.06 20.19
CA ILE A 69 -9.03 4.11 18.74
C ILE A 69 -9.37 2.72 18.20
N GLU A 70 -10.05 2.67 17.06
CA GLU A 70 -10.36 1.43 16.36
C GLU A 70 -9.34 1.18 15.26
N VAL A 71 -8.75 -0.01 15.27
CA VAL A 71 -7.87 -0.50 14.21
C VAL A 71 -8.64 -1.52 13.38
N SER A 72 -8.84 -1.21 12.11
CA SER A 72 -9.70 -1.95 11.19
C SER A 72 -8.95 -3.04 10.43
N TYR A 73 -9.68 -4.08 10.04
CA TYR A 73 -9.16 -5.12 9.15
C TYR A 73 -10.27 -5.75 8.29
N ILE A 74 -9.86 -6.32 7.16
CA ILE A 74 -10.71 -7.22 6.38
C ILE A 74 -10.13 -8.63 6.50
N ARG A 75 -10.95 -9.59 6.94
CA ARG A 75 -10.58 -10.99 6.99
C ARG A 75 -11.20 -11.75 5.81
N PHE A 76 -10.35 -12.40 5.05
CA PHE A 76 -10.70 -13.37 4.02
C PHE A 76 -10.54 -14.77 4.61
N PRO A 77 -11.62 -15.52 4.84
CA PRO A 77 -11.53 -16.85 5.43
C PRO A 77 -10.66 -17.80 4.62
N ALA A 78 -9.99 -18.70 5.31
CA ALA A 78 -9.19 -19.75 4.68
C ALA A 78 -10.05 -20.63 3.76
N THR A 79 -9.41 -21.15 2.72
CA THR A 79 -10.03 -22.08 1.75
C THR A 79 -9.37 -23.46 1.76
N GLY A 80 -8.23 -23.62 2.44
CA GLY A 80 -7.55 -24.90 2.61
C GLY A 80 -8.21 -25.78 3.68
N GLU A 81 -8.05 -27.09 3.58
CA GLU A 81 -8.63 -28.08 4.52
C GLU A 81 -7.99 -28.01 5.93
N ASN A 82 -6.73 -27.61 6.02
CA ASN A 82 -5.97 -27.52 7.27
C ASN A 82 -5.35 -26.13 7.38
N PRO A 83 -6.13 -25.07 7.70
CA PRO A 83 -5.61 -23.72 7.80
C PRO A 83 -4.59 -23.60 8.94
N GLY A 84 -3.49 -22.91 8.65
CA GLY A 84 -2.49 -22.53 9.64
C GLY A 84 -2.86 -21.23 10.37
N SER A 85 -1.85 -20.59 10.97
CA SER A 85 -2.00 -19.30 11.64
C SER A 85 -2.54 -18.22 10.69
N PRO A 86 -3.37 -17.28 11.17
CA PRO A 86 -3.82 -16.14 10.36
C PRO A 86 -2.64 -15.38 9.76
N ILE A 87 -2.76 -14.98 8.51
CA ILE A 87 -1.72 -14.27 7.73
C ILE A 87 -2.10 -12.80 7.68
N VAL A 88 -1.37 -11.97 8.39
CA VAL A 88 -1.61 -10.53 8.47
C VAL A 88 -0.77 -9.80 7.45
N TYR A 89 -1.42 -9.16 6.47
CA TYR A 89 -0.76 -8.32 5.49
C TYR A 89 -0.48 -6.94 6.05
N LEU A 90 0.78 -6.52 5.96
CA LEU A 90 1.30 -5.22 6.42
C LEU A 90 1.70 -4.37 5.21
N SER A 91 0.93 -3.33 4.97
CA SER A 91 1.17 -2.41 3.85
C SER A 91 2.40 -1.54 4.07
N GLY A 92 3.00 -1.11 2.98
CA GLY A 92 4.11 -0.17 2.95
C GLY A 92 3.69 1.30 3.08
N GLY A 93 4.58 2.17 2.78
CA GLY A 93 4.45 3.61 2.86
C GLY A 93 5.55 4.22 3.71
N PRO A 94 5.36 4.48 5.04
CA PRO A 94 4.18 4.26 5.90
C PRO A 94 2.92 4.99 5.44
N GLY A 95 1.76 4.55 5.95
CA GLY A 95 0.46 5.16 5.66
C GLY A 95 -0.38 4.40 4.61
N GLY A 96 0.14 3.32 4.03
CA GLY A 96 -0.63 2.45 3.15
C GLY A 96 -1.68 1.63 3.90
N SER A 97 -2.86 1.48 3.29
CA SER A 97 -3.97 0.68 3.81
C SER A 97 -3.85 -0.77 3.32
N GLY A 98 -4.04 -1.74 4.22
CA GLY A 98 -4.11 -3.16 3.88
C GLY A 98 -5.36 -3.47 3.07
N SER A 99 -6.51 -2.99 3.51
CA SER A 99 -7.80 -3.13 2.81
C SER A 99 -7.79 -2.47 1.43
N GLY A 100 -7.19 -1.27 1.32
CA GLY A 100 -7.00 -0.58 0.05
C GLY A 100 -6.07 -1.33 -0.91
N THR A 101 -5.00 -1.95 -0.38
CA THR A 101 -4.10 -2.80 -1.18
C THR A 101 -4.79 -4.07 -1.65
N ALA A 102 -5.60 -4.70 -0.80
CA ALA A 102 -6.37 -5.87 -1.17
C ALA A 102 -7.38 -5.56 -2.29
N ARG A 103 -7.91 -4.34 -2.39
CA ARG A 103 -8.76 -3.92 -3.52
C ARG A 103 -8.01 -3.74 -4.85
N GLY A 104 -6.68 -3.62 -4.78
CA GLY A 104 -5.81 -3.32 -5.91
C GLY A 104 -5.33 -4.56 -6.68
N PRO A 105 -4.29 -4.40 -7.52
CA PRO A 105 -3.72 -5.47 -8.35
C PRO A 105 -3.19 -6.68 -7.57
N ARG A 106 -2.99 -6.55 -6.25
CA ARG A 106 -2.57 -7.67 -5.38
C ARG A 106 -3.72 -8.57 -4.92
N PHE A 107 -4.97 -8.27 -5.25
CA PHE A 107 -6.11 -9.08 -4.85
C PHE A 107 -5.95 -10.59 -5.14
N PRO A 108 -5.49 -11.02 -6.34
CA PRO A 108 -5.27 -12.45 -6.61
C PRO A 108 -4.30 -13.12 -5.62
N LEU A 109 -3.28 -12.39 -5.15
CA LEU A 109 -2.32 -12.91 -4.18
C LEU A 109 -2.96 -13.07 -2.80
N PHE A 110 -3.82 -12.14 -2.37
CA PHE A 110 -4.63 -12.33 -1.15
C PHE A 110 -5.49 -13.58 -1.25
N GLN A 111 -6.09 -13.85 -2.41
CA GLN A 111 -6.93 -15.03 -2.61
C GLN A 111 -6.12 -16.33 -2.58
N GLU A 112 -4.93 -16.35 -3.18
CA GLU A 112 -4.05 -17.52 -3.17
C GLU A 112 -3.55 -17.86 -1.76
N MET A 113 -3.21 -16.85 -0.95
CA MET A 113 -2.75 -17.04 0.43
C MET A 113 -3.81 -17.67 1.34
N ARG A 114 -5.09 -17.56 1.03
CA ARG A 114 -6.20 -18.20 1.77
C ARG A 114 -6.10 -19.72 1.83
N ARG A 115 -5.35 -20.34 0.94
CA ARG A 115 -5.08 -21.79 0.98
C ARG A 115 -4.28 -22.20 2.22
N HIS A 116 -3.59 -21.26 2.86
CA HIS A 116 -2.69 -21.50 3.98
C HIS A 116 -3.23 -21.04 5.34
N GLY A 117 -4.19 -20.13 5.35
CA GLY A 117 -4.79 -19.59 6.57
C GLY A 117 -5.78 -18.47 6.25
N ASP A 118 -6.47 -17.95 7.25
CA ASP A 118 -7.23 -16.71 7.12
C ASP A 118 -6.26 -15.59 6.70
N VAL A 119 -6.64 -14.76 5.72
CA VAL A 119 -5.81 -13.63 5.28
C VAL A 119 -6.43 -12.33 5.79
N ILE A 120 -5.65 -11.58 6.55
CA ILE A 120 -6.07 -10.35 7.20
C ILE A 120 -5.45 -9.16 6.47
N ALA A 121 -6.26 -8.39 5.75
CA ALA A 121 -5.84 -7.10 5.20
C ALA A 121 -5.95 -6.06 6.32
N PHE A 122 -4.85 -5.83 7.03
CA PHE A 122 -4.78 -5.02 8.24
C PHE A 122 -4.55 -3.55 7.89
N ASP A 123 -5.44 -2.67 8.36
CA ASP A 123 -5.28 -1.23 8.26
C ASP A 123 -4.59 -0.73 9.53
N GLN A 124 -3.32 -0.39 9.41
CA GLN A 124 -2.54 0.14 10.53
C GLN A 124 -3.23 1.39 11.09
N ARG A 125 -2.96 1.73 12.37
CA ARG A 125 -3.52 2.93 13.03
C ARG A 125 -3.38 4.18 12.15
N GLY A 126 -4.45 4.95 12.01
CA GLY A 126 -4.51 6.15 11.19
C GLY A 126 -4.54 5.89 9.69
N THR A 127 -4.81 4.64 9.24
CA THR A 127 -4.89 4.30 7.81
C THR A 127 -6.18 3.56 7.48
N GLY A 128 -6.59 3.59 6.22
CA GLY A 128 -7.71 2.82 5.69
C GLY A 128 -9.02 3.02 6.46
N GLY A 129 -9.59 1.92 6.96
CA GLY A 129 -10.82 1.92 7.78
C GLY A 129 -10.59 2.11 9.28
N SER A 130 -9.31 2.23 9.73
CA SER A 130 -8.99 2.55 11.13
C SER A 130 -9.38 3.98 11.48
N THR A 131 -9.46 4.30 12.79
CA THR A 131 -9.78 5.66 13.24
C THR A 131 -8.98 6.70 12.48
N GLU A 132 -9.69 7.54 11.74
CA GLU A 132 -9.10 8.56 10.89
C GLU A 132 -8.49 9.70 11.71
N LEU A 133 -7.34 10.18 11.29
CA LEU A 133 -6.77 11.42 11.78
C LEU A 133 -7.42 12.60 11.05
N PRO A 134 -7.92 13.64 11.77
CA PRO A 134 -8.44 14.84 11.14
C PRO A 134 -7.41 15.43 10.16
N ARG A 135 -7.85 15.75 8.96
CA ARG A 135 -6.98 16.34 7.94
C ARG A 135 -6.51 17.73 8.36
N CYS A 136 -5.20 17.87 8.54
CA CYS A 136 -4.57 19.17 8.74
C CYS A 136 -4.24 19.81 7.39
N VAL A 137 -4.58 21.09 7.24
CA VAL A 137 -4.13 21.96 6.14
C VAL A 137 -3.34 23.09 6.76
N SER A 138 -2.03 23.10 6.55
CA SER A 138 -1.15 24.17 7.04
C SER A 138 -1.41 25.49 6.33
N SER A 139 -1.17 26.61 7.02
CA SER A 139 -1.15 27.96 6.44
C SER A 139 0.08 28.22 5.56
N GLN A 140 1.10 27.34 5.68
CA GLN A 140 2.34 27.48 4.93
C GLN A 140 2.12 27.10 3.47
N SER A 141 2.53 27.95 2.56
CA SER A 141 2.55 27.69 1.13
C SER A 141 3.95 27.95 0.57
N VAL A 142 4.30 27.17 -0.44
CA VAL A 142 5.52 27.39 -1.22
C VAL A 142 5.08 27.97 -2.56
N ALA A 143 5.62 29.13 -2.93
CA ALA A 143 5.29 29.77 -4.19
C ALA A 143 5.77 28.89 -5.37
N GLU A 144 4.84 28.48 -6.24
CA GLU A 144 5.12 27.59 -7.36
C GLU A 144 5.85 28.28 -8.53
N THR A 145 5.82 29.63 -8.57
CA THR A 145 6.39 30.44 -9.65
C THR A 145 7.57 31.29 -9.22
N GLN A 146 8.08 31.10 -8.00
CA GLN A 146 9.19 31.87 -7.45
C GLN A 146 10.38 30.94 -7.11
N VAL A 147 11.57 31.47 -7.26
CA VAL A 147 12.77 30.79 -6.76
C VAL A 147 12.77 30.85 -5.24
N ILE A 148 12.84 29.68 -4.60
CA ILE A 148 13.08 29.54 -3.17
C ILE A 148 14.27 28.63 -2.94
N SER A 149 15.09 28.97 -1.97
CA SER A 149 16.23 28.15 -1.58
C SER A 149 15.78 26.85 -0.87
N ASP A 150 16.64 25.83 -0.87
CA ASP A 150 16.39 24.59 -0.12
C ASP A 150 16.19 24.87 1.38
N ALA A 151 16.87 25.88 1.93
CA ALA A 151 16.69 26.29 3.34
C ALA A 151 15.32 26.88 3.62
N GLU A 152 14.80 27.75 2.73
CA GLU A 152 13.46 28.31 2.84
C GLU A 152 12.38 27.24 2.68
N TYR A 153 12.56 26.32 1.72
CA TYR A 153 11.68 25.17 1.52
C TYR A 153 11.61 24.30 2.79
N ALA A 154 12.77 23.92 3.32
CA ALA A 154 12.84 23.12 4.55
C ALA A 154 12.24 23.86 5.77
N ALA A 155 12.41 25.19 5.85
CA ALA A 155 11.82 26.00 6.92
C ALA A 155 10.30 26.06 6.81
N ALA A 156 9.75 26.20 5.58
CA ALA A 156 8.29 26.18 5.36
C ALA A 156 7.70 24.82 5.75
N TYR A 157 8.34 23.72 5.35
CA TYR A 157 7.94 22.36 5.75
C TYR A 157 7.94 22.16 7.26
N ARG A 158 8.97 22.64 7.94
CA ARG A 158 9.06 22.54 9.41
C ARG A 158 7.94 23.29 10.10
N ARG A 159 7.66 24.52 9.67
CA ARG A 159 6.53 25.29 10.21
C ARG A 159 5.18 24.61 9.94
N ALA A 160 4.99 24.04 8.75
CA ALA A 160 3.79 23.28 8.41
C ALA A 160 3.57 22.08 9.36
N VAL A 161 4.63 21.32 9.65
CA VAL A 161 4.58 20.21 10.60
C VAL A 161 4.28 20.70 12.03
N GLU A 162 4.85 21.82 12.46
CA GLU A 162 4.60 22.43 13.76
C GLU A 162 3.13 22.87 13.88
N GLU A 163 2.58 23.55 12.88
CA GLU A 163 1.16 23.94 12.83
C GLU A 163 0.24 22.71 12.91
N CYS A 164 0.52 21.67 12.13
CA CYS A 164 -0.28 20.45 12.16
C CYS A 164 -0.15 19.69 13.48
N GLY A 165 1.01 19.75 14.13
CA GLY A 165 1.20 19.22 15.48
C GLY A 165 0.35 19.93 16.54
N VAL A 166 0.18 21.25 16.41
CA VAL A 166 -0.74 22.03 17.27
C VAL A 166 -2.20 21.65 16.96
N PHE A 167 -2.57 21.67 15.68
CA PHE A 167 -3.92 21.32 15.23
C PHE A 167 -4.37 19.96 15.77
N TRP A 168 -3.60 18.89 15.59
CA TRP A 168 -3.97 17.56 16.07
C TRP A 168 -4.13 17.51 17.59
N ARG A 169 -3.27 18.19 18.33
CA ARG A 169 -3.39 18.30 19.80
C ARG A 169 -4.70 18.97 20.21
N GLU A 170 -5.11 20.04 19.52
CA GLU A 170 -6.38 20.73 19.75
C GLU A 170 -7.59 19.85 19.40
N GLN A 171 -7.43 18.92 18.44
CA GLN A 171 -8.44 17.91 18.10
C GLN A 171 -8.42 16.69 19.04
N GLY A 172 -7.61 16.72 20.10
CA GLY A 172 -7.50 15.62 21.06
C GLY A 172 -6.76 14.38 20.53
N VAL A 173 -5.93 14.56 19.49
CA VAL A 173 -5.10 13.48 18.93
C VAL A 173 -3.71 13.51 19.57
N ASP A 174 -3.27 12.38 20.12
CA ASP A 174 -1.89 12.21 20.57
C ASP A 174 -1.04 11.55 19.48
N VAL A 175 -0.42 12.36 18.62
CA VAL A 175 0.43 11.90 17.52
C VAL A 175 1.63 11.06 17.99
N ARG A 176 2.01 11.13 19.27
CA ARG A 176 3.09 10.30 19.85
C ARG A 176 2.71 8.82 19.90
N GLY A 177 1.41 8.51 19.82
CA GLY A 177 0.89 7.17 19.73
C GLY A 177 0.99 6.54 18.33
N TYR A 178 1.33 7.31 17.28
CA TYR A 178 1.40 6.81 15.90
C TYR A 178 2.83 6.42 15.53
N THR A 179 3.30 5.35 16.17
CA THR A 179 4.67 4.84 16.02
C THR A 179 4.67 3.36 15.59
N THR A 180 5.78 2.89 15.01
CA THR A 180 5.99 1.48 14.68
C THR A 180 5.78 0.58 15.91
N ARG A 181 6.25 1.01 17.10
CA ARG A 181 6.11 0.25 18.34
C ARG A 181 4.65 0.08 18.76
N GLU A 182 3.84 1.12 18.65
CA GLU A 182 2.41 1.05 18.93
C GLU A 182 1.70 0.13 17.92
N SER A 183 2.08 0.18 16.65
CA SER A 183 1.56 -0.73 15.62
C SER A 183 1.92 -2.21 15.88
N VAL A 184 3.10 -2.50 16.45
CA VAL A 184 3.44 -3.87 16.91
C VAL A 184 2.49 -4.32 18.01
N GLN A 185 2.16 -3.46 18.97
CA GLN A 185 1.22 -3.79 20.04
C GLN A 185 -0.22 -3.95 19.51
N ASP A 186 -0.57 -3.29 18.40
CA ASP A 186 -1.85 -3.52 17.71
C ASP A 186 -1.91 -4.90 17.07
N LEU A 187 -0.80 -5.40 16.52
CA LEU A 187 -0.72 -6.78 16.01
C LEU A 187 -0.91 -7.80 17.14
N ALA A 188 -0.33 -7.56 18.33
CA ALA A 188 -0.55 -8.41 19.50
C ALA A 188 -2.02 -8.38 19.96
N ALA A 189 -2.66 -7.21 19.92
CA ALA A 189 -4.09 -7.05 20.23
C ALA A 189 -4.97 -7.77 19.20
N LEU A 190 -4.67 -7.62 17.89
CA LEU A 190 -5.36 -8.33 16.81
C LEU A 190 -5.25 -9.85 16.98
N ARG A 191 -4.05 -10.38 17.24
CA ARG A 191 -3.85 -11.80 17.52
C ARG A 191 -4.75 -12.31 18.65
N THR A 192 -4.82 -11.53 19.75
CA THR A 192 -5.66 -11.88 20.90
C THR A 192 -7.14 -11.81 20.54
N HIS A 193 -7.56 -10.78 19.80
CA HIS A 193 -8.93 -10.60 19.32
C HIS A 193 -9.38 -11.78 18.43
N LEU A 194 -8.48 -12.24 17.55
CA LEU A 194 -8.72 -13.41 16.69
C LEU A 194 -8.59 -14.76 17.44
N GLY A 195 -8.35 -14.77 18.76
CA GLY A 195 -8.14 -16.00 19.52
C GLY A 195 -7.00 -16.88 18.98
N ALA A 196 -6.08 -16.29 18.21
CA ALA A 196 -4.98 -17.02 17.57
C ALA A 196 -3.83 -17.26 18.56
N GLY A 197 -3.25 -18.47 18.53
CA GLY A 197 -2.04 -18.77 19.29
C GLY A 197 -0.85 -17.95 18.76
N GLN A 198 -0.69 -17.93 17.44
CA GLN A 198 0.32 -17.17 16.70
C GLN A 198 -0.30 -16.59 15.44
N ILE A 199 0.36 -15.58 14.85
CA ILE A 199 0.03 -15.01 13.54
C ILE A 199 1.25 -15.08 12.61
N SER A 200 0.99 -15.19 11.32
CA SER A 200 2.02 -15.03 10.28
C SER A 200 1.97 -13.60 9.77
N LEU A 201 3.12 -12.97 9.51
CA LEU A 201 3.20 -11.63 8.95
C LEU A 201 3.65 -11.66 7.50
N TRP A 202 2.99 -10.88 6.66
CA TRP A 202 3.36 -10.65 5.26
C TRP A 202 3.54 -9.16 5.04
N GLY A 203 4.80 -8.69 5.17
CA GLY A 203 5.18 -7.28 5.12
C GLY A 203 5.84 -6.88 3.82
N ILE A 204 5.47 -5.70 3.29
CA ILE A 204 6.06 -5.13 2.08
C ILE A 204 6.53 -3.70 2.36
N SER A 205 7.80 -3.35 1.96
CA SER A 205 8.38 -2.01 2.16
C SER A 205 8.33 -1.65 3.66
N TYR A 206 7.78 -0.50 4.08
CA TYR A 206 7.58 -0.20 5.50
C TYR A 206 6.86 -1.32 6.27
N GLY A 207 5.95 -2.08 5.64
CA GLY A 207 5.33 -3.26 6.26
C GLY A 207 6.34 -4.33 6.65
N SER A 208 7.48 -4.43 5.94
CA SER A 208 8.58 -5.32 6.31
C SER A 208 9.36 -4.78 7.52
N HIS A 209 9.54 -3.47 7.63
CA HIS A 209 10.10 -2.81 8.80
C HIS A 209 9.23 -3.08 10.05
N LEU A 210 7.89 -2.92 9.92
CA LEU A 210 6.95 -3.25 10.99
C LEU A 210 7.01 -4.74 11.37
N ALA A 211 7.11 -5.64 10.40
CA ALA A 211 7.24 -7.08 10.64
C ALA A 211 8.56 -7.43 11.37
N LEU A 212 9.68 -6.77 11.03
CA LEU A 212 10.94 -6.90 11.75
C LEU A 212 10.87 -6.35 13.18
N ALA A 213 10.15 -5.24 13.38
CA ALA A 213 9.91 -4.71 14.71
C ALA A 213 9.06 -5.69 15.56
N ALA A 214 8.03 -6.30 14.97
CA ALA A 214 7.22 -7.33 15.62
C ALA A 214 8.07 -8.57 15.96
N LEU A 215 8.95 -8.99 15.06
CA LEU A 215 9.86 -10.12 15.29
C LEU A 215 10.83 -9.86 16.45
N LYS A 216 11.19 -8.57 16.68
CA LYS A 216 12.01 -8.16 17.81
C LYS A 216 11.24 -8.11 19.13
N ASP A 217 10.01 -7.55 19.10
CA ASP A 217 9.27 -7.19 20.32
C ASP A 217 8.28 -8.26 20.79
N ILE A 218 7.76 -9.11 19.87
CA ILE A 218 6.75 -10.16 20.15
C ILE A 218 7.04 -11.48 19.41
N PRO A 219 8.29 -11.99 19.38
CA PRO A 219 8.66 -13.15 18.54
C PRO A 219 7.86 -14.42 18.86
N GLU A 220 7.48 -14.64 20.11
CA GLU A 220 6.71 -15.81 20.56
C GLU A 220 5.26 -15.83 20.03
N GLN A 221 4.76 -14.68 19.57
CA GLN A 221 3.42 -14.54 19.02
C GLN A 221 3.39 -14.73 17.48
N LEU A 222 4.55 -14.98 16.87
CA LEU A 222 4.71 -15.10 15.43
C LEU A 222 5.00 -16.55 15.02
N ASP A 223 4.29 -17.04 14.00
CA ASP A 223 4.56 -18.33 13.35
C ASP A 223 5.59 -18.16 12.20
N ARG A 224 5.28 -17.27 11.26
CA ARG A 224 6.13 -17.01 10.07
C ARG A 224 6.17 -15.52 9.77
N VAL A 225 7.28 -15.10 9.14
CA VAL A 225 7.44 -13.72 8.66
C VAL A 225 7.93 -13.76 7.22
N ILE A 226 7.15 -13.17 6.31
CA ILE A 226 7.45 -13.03 4.89
C ILE A 226 7.73 -11.57 4.62
N LEU A 227 8.92 -11.26 4.11
CA LEU A 227 9.36 -9.89 3.82
C LEU A 227 9.56 -9.71 2.32
N ALA A 228 8.93 -8.69 1.75
CA ALA A 228 9.14 -8.26 0.39
C ALA A 228 9.60 -6.80 0.36
N SER A 229 10.58 -6.46 -0.49
CA SER A 229 11.20 -5.13 -0.52
C SER A 229 11.63 -4.71 0.89
N ALA A 230 12.46 -5.55 1.54
CA ALA A 230 12.77 -5.46 2.96
C ALA A 230 13.45 -4.14 3.34
N GLU A 231 12.92 -3.49 4.38
CA GLU A 231 13.51 -2.32 5.04
C GLU A 231 13.98 -2.70 6.44
N GLY A 232 15.27 -2.51 6.75
CA GLY A 232 15.86 -2.79 8.05
C GLY A 232 15.34 -1.84 9.15
N LEU A 233 15.55 -2.23 10.42
CA LEU A 233 15.09 -1.42 11.56
C LEU A 233 15.83 -0.09 11.70
N ASP A 234 17.03 0.00 11.15
CA ASP A 234 17.92 1.16 11.16
C ASP A 234 18.09 1.82 9.78
N GLN A 235 17.34 1.37 8.77
CA GLN A 235 17.49 1.77 7.37
C GLN A 235 16.17 2.24 6.75
N THR A 236 15.49 3.14 7.43
CA THR A 236 14.25 3.77 6.91
C THR A 236 14.55 4.99 6.04
N VAL A 237 15.77 5.52 6.08
CA VAL A 237 16.22 6.64 5.26
C VAL A 237 16.99 6.12 4.04
N LYS A 238 16.58 6.53 2.85
CA LYS A 238 17.30 6.22 1.61
C LYS A 238 18.67 6.90 1.62
N MET A 239 19.72 6.09 1.44
CA MET A 239 21.11 6.57 1.47
C MET A 239 21.51 7.16 0.12
N PRO A 240 21.95 8.44 0.03
CA PRO A 240 22.38 9.03 -1.23
C PRO A 240 23.47 8.24 -1.95
N ALA A 241 24.39 7.62 -1.20
CA ALA A 241 25.43 6.75 -1.75
C ALA A 241 24.90 5.54 -2.55
N GLU A 242 23.70 5.05 -2.25
CA GLU A 242 23.06 3.97 -3.03
C GLU A 242 22.60 4.49 -4.39
N THR A 243 22.16 5.75 -4.46
CA THR A 243 21.86 6.42 -5.73
C THR A 243 23.11 6.54 -6.60
N ASP A 244 24.26 6.90 -6.03
CA ASP A 244 25.52 6.95 -6.77
C ASP A 244 25.90 5.55 -7.30
N ARG A 245 25.73 4.50 -6.50
CA ARG A 245 25.97 3.12 -6.96
C ARG A 245 24.99 2.69 -8.04
N TYR A 246 23.73 3.16 -8.00
CA TYR A 246 22.77 2.91 -9.07
C TYR A 246 23.25 3.50 -10.39
N PHE A 247 23.69 4.76 -10.41
CA PHE A 247 24.22 5.40 -11.61
C PHE A 247 25.45 4.68 -12.16
N ALA A 248 26.32 4.16 -11.30
CA ALA A 248 27.46 3.33 -11.74
C ALA A 248 27.00 2.03 -12.42
N ARG A 249 25.98 1.33 -11.86
CA ARG A 249 25.41 0.13 -12.49
C ARG A 249 24.70 0.47 -13.81
N LEU A 250 23.98 1.58 -13.89
CA LEU A 250 23.31 2.04 -15.09
C LEU A 250 24.34 2.34 -16.20
N GLN A 251 25.44 3.04 -15.87
CA GLN A 251 26.53 3.28 -16.81
C GLN A 251 27.16 1.98 -17.32
N ALA A 252 27.40 1.02 -16.43
CA ALA A 252 27.94 -0.28 -16.84
C ALA A 252 26.99 -1.01 -17.81
N ALA A 253 25.68 -0.91 -17.62
CA ALA A 253 24.68 -1.48 -18.53
C ALA A 253 24.67 -0.74 -19.89
N ILE A 254 24.73 0.60 -19.89
CA ILE A 254 24.83 1.45 -21.10
C ILE A 254 26.08 1.06 -21.90
N ASP A 255 27.23 0.86 -21.25
CA ASP A 255 28.51 0.55 -21.89
C ASP A 255 28.53 -0.79 -22.64
N THR A 256 27.59 -1.70 -22.31
CA THR A 256 27.43 -2.96 -23.07
C THR A 256 26.77 -2.78 -24.43
N GLN A 257 26.17 -1.61 -24.69
CA GLN A 257 25.42 -1.33 -25.92
C GLN A 257 26.07 -0.18 -26.69
N PRO A 258 26.74 -0.41 -27.83
CA PRO A 258 27.52 0.61 -28.53
C PRO A 258 26.73 1.88 -28.87
N ALA A 259 25.47 1.74 -29.31
CA ALA A 259 24.60 2.87 -29.63
C ALA A 259 24.25 3.71 -28.41
N ALA A 260 23.89 3.06 -27.29
CA ALA A 260 23.59 3.74 -26.03
C ALA A 260 24.83 4.43 -25.44
N ARG A 261 26.01 3.75 -25.47
CA ARG A 261 27.27 4.31 -25.01
C ARG A 261 27.68 5.56 -25.80
N ALA A 262 27.43 5.59 -27.11
CA ALA A 262 27.74 6.76 -27.95
C ALA A 262 26.90 7.99 -27.55
N LEU A 263 25.65 7.79 -27.11
CA LEU A 263 24.72 8.85 -26.69
C LEU A 263 24.92 9.25 -25.23
N TYR A 264 25.22 8.30 -24.36
CA TYR A 264 25.30 8.48 -22.90
C TYR A 264 26.64 7.97 -22.33
N PRO A 265 27.77 8.60 -22.73
CA PRO A 265 29.12 8.14 -22.30
C PRO A 265 29.38 8.39 -20.79
N ASP A 266 28.64 9.29 -20.15
CA ASP A 266 28.75 9.64 -18.73
C ASP A 266 27.37 10.11 -18.22
N ILE A 267 26.52 9.17 -17.83
CA ILE A 267 25.15 9.47 -17.36
C ILE A 267 25.16 10.24 -16.04
N ALA A 268 26.05 9.90 -15.10
CA ALA A 268 26.16 10.62 -13.84
C ALA A 268 26.64 12.05 -14.02
N GLY A 269 27.61 12.27 -14.93
CA GLY A 269 28.05 13.60 -15.31
C GLY A 269 26.98 14.40 -16.04
N LEU A 270 26.15 13.75 -16.89
CA LEU A 270 25.02 14.40 -17.53
C LEU A 270 24.03 14.89 -16.46
N MET A 271 23.65 14.03 -15.50
CA MET A 271 22.75 14.40 -14.41
C MET A 271 23.30 15.60 -13.61
N ARG A 272 24.58 15.59 -13.25
CA ARG A 272 25.20 16.74 -12.55
C ARG A 272 25.12 18.03 -13.37
N ARG A 273 25.36 17.98 -14.69
CA ARG A 273 25.24 19.16 -15.56
C ARG A 273 23.81 19.68 -15.65
N VAL A 274 22.83 18.79 -15.75
CA VAL A 274 21.41 19.16 -15.75
C VAL A 274 21.02 19.81 -14.42
N HIS A 275 21.41 19.24 -13.29
CA HIS A 275 21.15 19.84 -11.97
C HIS A 275 21.81 21.22 -11.82
N ALA A 276 23.06 21.36 -12.25
CA ALA A 276 23.77 22.66 -12.20
C ALA A 276 23.11 23.72 -13.09
N ARG A 277 22.56 23.31 -14.25
CA ARG A 277 21.83 24.23 -15.12
C ARG A 277 20.54 24.70 -14.46
N PHE A 278 19.74 23.81 -13.86
CA PHE A 278 18.49 24.19 -13.19
C PHE A 278 18.70 24.93 -11.86
N GLU A 279 19.87 24.80 -11.25
CA GLU A 279 20.28 25.66 -10.14
C GLU A 279 20.56 27.07 -10.57
N ALA A 280 21.27 27.24 -11.72
CA ALA A 280 21.62 28.54 -12.25
C ALA A 280 20.45 29.27 -12.95
N GLU A 281 19.59 28.50 -13.63
CA GLU A 281 18.50 29.01 -14.46
C GLU A 281 17.27 28.10 -14.35
N PRO A 282 16.44 28.27 -13.31
CA PRO A 282 15.15 27.57 -13.20
C PRO A 282 14.24 27.86 -14.39
N MET A 283 13.42 26.89 -14.79
CA MET A 283 12.59 26.96 -15.99
C MET A 283 11.10 27.09 -15.62
N LEU A 284 10.45 28.14 -16.11
CA LEU A 284 8.99 28.24 -16.00
C LEU A 284 8.33 27.32 -17.05
N VAL A 285 7.53 26.37 -16.59
CA VAL A 285 6.77 25.43 -17.41
C VAL A 285 5.26 25.59 -17.17
N GLN A 286 4.46 25.15 -18.14
CA GLN A 286 3.00 25.10 -18.00
C GLN A 286 2.61 23.64 -17.77
N VAL A 287 2.06 23.34 -16.59
CA VAL A 287 1.65 22.00 -16.19
C VAL A 287 0.16 21.80 -16.53
N PRO A 288 -0.17 20.87 -17.45
CA PRO A 288 -1.55 20.56 -17.78
C PRO A 288 -2.31 20.03 -16.56
N GLN A 289 -3.56 20.47 -16.39
CA GLN A 289 -4.49 20.01 -15.36
C GLN A 289 -5.54 19.08 -15.99
N GLU A 290 -6.24 18.31 -15.16
CA GLU A 290 -7.29 17.36 -15.60
C GLU A 290 -8.49 18.08 -16.25
N ASP A 291 -8.76 19.32 -15.88
CA ASP A 291 -9.83 20.18 -16.45
C ASP A 291 -9.44 20.84 -17.77
N GLY A 292 -8.21 20.61 -18.27
CA GLY A 292 -7.67 21.19 -19.50
C GLY A 292 -7.02 22.56 -19.34
N GLU A 293 -7.04 23.14 -18.12
CA GLU A 293 -6.27 24.34 -17.80
C GLU A 293 -4.78 24.02 -17.66
N THR A 294 -3.94 25.06 -17.62
CA THR A 294 -2.52 24.91 -17.31
C THR A 294 -2.14 25.80 -16.15
N LEU A 295 -1.29 25.28 -15.27
CA LEU A 295 -0.73 26.06 -14.17
C LEU A 295 0.75 26.37 -14.44
N PRO A 296 1.17 27.63 -14.26
CA PRO A 296 2.59 27.99 -14.33
C PRO A 296 3.34 27.40 -13.14
N PHE A 297 4.44 26.70 -13.43
CA PHE A 297 5.25 26.06 -12.41
C PHE A 297 6.75 26.32 -12.70
N LEU A 298 7.49 26.78 -11.70
CA LEU A 298 8.93 27.01 -11.82
C LEU A 298 9.72 25.74 -11.48
N LEU A 299 10.14 25.03 -12.50
CA LEU A 299 10.96 23.83 -12.36
C LEU A 299 12.37 24.21 -11.88
N GLN A 300 12.74 23.74 -10.70
CA GLN A 300 14.03 23.96 -10.03
C GLN A 300 14.77 22.65 -9.85
N ARG A 301 16.05 22.70 -9.51
CA ARG A 301 16.91 21.51 -9.28
C ARG A 301 16.26 20.48 -8.37
N ARG A 302 15.67 20.89 -7.23
CA ARG A 302 15.06 19.95 -6.27
C ARG A 302 13.93 19.12 -6.89
N HIS A 303 13.12 19.70 -7.79
CA HIS A 303 12.02 18.97 -8.45
C HIS A 303 12.57 17.87 -9.37
N LEU A 304 13.68 18.15 -10.08
CA LEU A 304 14.36 17.12 -10.88
C LEU A 304 14.96 16.03 -10.03
N GLN A 305 15.54 16.38 -8.87
CA GLN A 305 16.07 15.37 -7.92
C GLN A 305 14.94 14.47 -7.40
N GLU A 306 13.78 15.03 -7.09
CA GLU A 306 12.62 14.30 -6.64
C GLU A 306 12.08 13.36 -7.73
N VAL A 307 11.85 13.87 -8.95
CA VAL A 307 11.40 13.08 -10.10
C VAL A 307 12.41 11.96 -10.41
N SER A 308 13.70 12.29 -10.49
CA SER A 308 14.75 11.30 -10.77
C SER A 308 14.80 10.21 -9.70
N SER A 309 14.62 10.57 -8.41
CA SER A 309 14.54 9.61 -7.30
C SER A 309 13.37 8.64 -7.46
N GLY A 310 12.23 9.10 -7.98
CA GLY A 310 11.10 8.24 -8.34
C GLY A 310 11.40 7.29 -9.49
N LEU A 311 12.02 7.81 -10.57
CA LEU A 311 12.32 7.03 -11.77
C LEU A 311 13.34 5.91 -11.53
N ILE A 312 14.37 6.15 -10.69
CA ILE A 312 15.38 5.13 -10.38
C ILE A 312 14.87 4.03 -9.43
N SER A 313 13.68 4.17 -8.88
CA SER A 313 13.07 3.15 -8.00
C SER A 313 12.66 1.89 -8.76
N ASP A 314 12.43 1.99 -10.08
CA ASP A 314 12.06 0.89 -10.97
C ASP A 314 12.97 0.88 -12.21
N PRO A 315 13.69 -0.21 -12.49
CA PRO A 315 14.56 -0.31 -13.68
C PRO A 315 13.85 -0.08 -15.02
N GLN A 316 12.53 -0.29 -15.09
CA GLN A 316 11.74 -0.06 -16.30
C GLN A 316 11.68 1.43 -16.67
N TYR A 317 11.81 2.33 -15.69
CA TYR A 317 11.80 3.77 -15.88
C TYR A 317 13.21 4.37 -16.12
N ALA A 318 14.26 3.57 -16.09
CA ALA A 318 15.63 4.06 -16.32
C ALA A 318 15.80 4.78 -17.67
N ALA A 319 15.01 4.39 -18.69
CA ALA A 319 15.02 5.04 -20.01
C ALA A 319 14.37 6.44 -20.01
N LEU A 320 13.71 6.86 -18.93
CA LEU A 320 13.09 8.18 -18.78
C LEU A 320 14.02 9.18 -18.08
N LEU A 321 15.16 8.73 -17.56
CA LEU A 321 16.19 9.58 -17.00
C LEU A 321 16.95 10.32 -18.12
#